data_fbd15a9b8da0666d2836391796d97660
#
_entry.id   fbd15a9b8da0666d2836391796d97660
#
_cell.length_a   1.000
_cell.length_b   1.000
_cell.length_c   1.000
_cell.angle_alpha   90.00
_cell.angle_beta   90.00
_cell.angle_gamma   90.00
#
_symmetry.space_group_name_H-M   'P 1'
#
loop_
_entity.id
_entity.type
_entity.pdbx_description
1 polymer ?
#
loop_
_entity_poly.entity_id
_entity_poly.type
_entity_poly.pdbx_seq_one_letter_code
_entity_poly.pdbx_strand_id
1 'polypeptide(L)'
;MDTVLVVKIVKMVLAFGAAGYVVSQVRKPDRFAGRLFAMLMNQSHSKLTDWGLMHTRVEKDFTILDVGCGGGRTIGKLAAKASNGKVYGIDYAAGSVATSRSHNKELIRAGQVEIQQASVSKLPFTADTFDLVTAIETQYYWPDLPSDMREVLRVLKSGGVLAIIAETYKGGSRDVVLGTAMKLFGSPSLGVEEHKELFAKAGYIDVEAFEERKKGWICITGTKP
;
A
#
# COMPACT_ATOMS: atom_id res chain seq x y z
N MET A 1 -29.57 -13.04 35.97
CA MET A 1 -28.56 -13.09 34.89
C MET A 1 -27.20 -13.25 35.57
N ASP A 2 -26.48 -14.28 35.23
CA ASP A 2 -25.25 -14.68 35.94
C ASP A 2 -24.16 -13.57 35.77
N THR A 3 -23.68 -13.03 36.89
CA THR A 3 -22.67 -11.94 36.93
C THR A 3 -21.41 -12.33 36.16
N VAL A 4 -21.05 -13.61 36.14
CA VAL A 4 -19.91 -14.15 35.38
C VAL A 4 -20.15 -14.03 33.86
N LEU A 5 -21.36 -14.29 33.41
CA LEU A 5 -21.74 -14.16 32.00
C LEU A 5 -21.71 -12.70 31.54
N VAL A 6 -22.23 -11.78 32.38
CA VAL A 6 -22.19 -10.34 32.08
C VAL A 6 -20.73 -9.83 31.96
N VAL A 7 -19.86 -10.21 32.88
CA VAL A 7 -18.42 -9.82 32.82
C VAL A 7 -17.73 -10.38 31.59
N LYS A 8 -18.04 -11.63 31.19
CA LYS A 8 -17.49 -12.22 29.95
C LYS A 8 -17.99 -11.46 28.70
N ILE A 9 -19.27 -11.12 28.63
CA ILE A 9 -19.85 -10.36 27.53
C ILE A 9 -19.21 -8.96 27.45
N VAL A 10 -19.08 -8.26 28.58
CA VAL A 10 -18.44 -6.92 28.62
C VAL A 10 -16.99 -6.99 28.17
N LYS A 11 -16.19 -7.97 28.64
CA LYS A 11 -14.79 -8.18 28.18
C LYS A 11 -14.72 -8.48 26.69
N MET A 12 -15.65 -9.27 26.17
CA MET A 12 -15.72 -9.60 24.75
C MET A 12 -16.08 -8.36 23.92
N VAL A 13 -17.06 -7.57 24.31
CA VAL A 13 -17.45 -6.32 23.63
C VAL A 13 -16.31 -5.30 23.67
N LEU A 14 -15.61 -5.16 24.80
CA LEU A 14 -14.44 -4.28 24.88
C LEU A 14 -13.30 -4.76 24.00
N ALA A 15 -13.04 -6.06 23.94
CA ALA A 15 -12.02 -6.64 23.06
C ALA A 15 -12.38 -6.45 21.57
N PHE A 16 -13.65 -6.67 21.19
CA PHE A 16 -14.14 -6.42 19.83
C PHE A 16 -14.12 -4.92 19.49
N GLY A 17 -14.51 -4.05 20.42
CA GLY A 17 -14.44 -2.60 20.25
C GLY A 17 -13.01 -2.11 20.09
N ALA A 18 -12.05 -2.61 20.88
CA ALA A 18 -10.64 -2.30 20.75
C ALA A 18 -10.06 -2.82 19.42
N ALA A 19 -10.41 -4.05 19.01
CA ALA A 19 -10.01 -4.60 17.72
C ALA A 19 -10.59 -3.78 16.57
N GLY A 20 -11.87 -3.42 16.60
CA GLY A 20 -12.51 -2.56 15.60
C GLY A 20 -11.86 -1.17 15.52
N TYR A 21 -11.50 -0.57 16.67
CA TYR A 21 -10.78 0.70 16.70
C TYR A 21 -9.38 0.58 16.08
N VAL A 22 -8.60 -0.46 16.43
CA VAL A 22 -7.29 -0.71 15.83
C VAL A 22 -7.41 -0.86 14.31
N VAL A 23 -8.37 -1.64 13.83
CA VAL A 23 -8.62 -1.81 12.39
C VAL A 23 -8.99 -0.50 11.72
N SER A 24 -9.81 0.34 12.35
CA SER A 24 -10.13 1.67 11.82
C SER A 24 -8.87 2.54 11.68
N GLN A 25 -7.96 2.45 12.64
CA GLN A 25 -6.68 3.18 12.61
C GLN A 25 -5.70 2.64 11.56
N VAL A 26 -5.75 1.33 11.25
CA VAL A 26 -5.02 0.74 10.12
C VAL A 26 -5.53 1.28 8.79
N ARG A 27 -6.87 1.35 8.63
CA ARG A 27 -7.51 1.81 7.39
C ARG A 27 -7.47 3.33 7.22
N LYS A 28 -7.72 4.07 8.29
CA LYS A 28 -7.81 5.53 8.28
C LYS A 28 -7.20 6.11 9.56
N PRO A 29 -5.86 6.25 9.62
CA PRO A 29 -5.19 6.85 10.77
C PRO A 29 -5.71 8.27 11.00
N ASP A 30 -6.33 8.50 12.16
CA ASP A 30 -6.78 9.82 12.58
C ASP A 30 -6.12 10.22 13.90
N ARG A 31 -6.09 11.52 14.20
CA ARG A 31 -5.58 12.08 15.46
C ARG A 31 -4.14 11.63 15.81
N PHE A 32 -3.76 11.79 17.06
CA PHE A 32 -2.41 11.47 17.57
C PHE A 32 -2.09 9.96 17.53
N ALA A 33 -3.04 9.12 17.92
CA ALA A 33 -2.87 7.67 17.92
C ALA A 33 -2.65 7.12 16.49
N GLY A 34 -3.37 7.64 15.50
CA GLY A 34 -3.18 7.28 14.10
C GLY A 34 -1.81 7.68 13.55
N ARG A 35 -1.27 8.84 13.96
CA ARG A 35 0.09 9.26 13.58
C ARG A 35 1.16 8.32 14.13
N LEU A 36 1.05 7.97 15.42
CA LEU A 36 1.96 7.01 16.05
C LEU A 36 1.89 5.65 15.36
N PHE A 37 0.68 5.19 15.04
CA PHE A 37 0.46 3.93 14.33
C PHE A 37 1.08 3.95 12.92
N ALA A 38 0.89 5.04 12.16
CA ALA A 38 1.52 5.21 10.85
C ALA A 38 3.06 5.22 10.93
N MET A 39 3.65 5.79 11.98
CA MET A 39 5.10 5.74 12.22
C MET A 39 5.59 4.32 12.53
N LEU A 40 4.86 3.55 13.35
CA LEU A 40 5.21 2.16 13.67
C LEU A 40 5.09 1.26 12.44
N MET A 41 4.05 1.41 11.64
CA MET A 41 3.90 0.70 10.36
C MET A 41 5.03 1.03 9.39
N ASN A 42 5.41 2.30 9.26
CA ASN A 42 6.57 2.71 8.47
C ASN A 42 7.85 1.94 8.83
N GLN A 43 8.05 1.66 10.12
CA GLN A 43 9.26 0.99 10.59
C GLN A 43 9.20 -0.52 10.34
N SER A 44 8.03 -1.14 10.56
CA SER A 44 7.85 -2.59 10.39
C SER A 44 7.97 -3.04 8.92
N HIS A 45 7.46 -2.25 7.97
CA HIS A 45 7.45 -2.60 6.55
C HIS A 45 8.72 -2.20 5.78
N SER A 46 9.73 -1.60 6.46
CA SER A 46 10.93 -1.12 5.78
C SER A 46 11.69 -2.21 5.02
N LYS A 47 11.84 -3.41 5.63
CA LYS A 47 12.53 -4.55 5.00
C LYS A 47 11.74 -5.15 3.84
N LEU A 48 10.41 -5.18 3.97
CA LEU A 48 9.50 -5.60 2.90
C LEU A 48 9.64 -4.66 1.70
N THR A 49 9.58 -3.34 1.95
CA THR A 49 9.77 -2.31 0.90
C THR A 49 11.11 -2.48 0.20
N ASP A 50 12.21 -2.62 0.95
CA ASP A 50 13.55 -2.78 0.37
C ASP A 50 13.63 -4.04 -0.51
N TRP A 51 13.08 -5.16 -0.04
CA TRP A 51 13.02 -6.39 -0.80
C TRP A 51 12.16 -6.26 -2.06
N GLY A 52 10.96 -5.71 -1.95
CA GLY A 52 10.07 -5.54 -3.11
C GLY A 52 10.66 -4.61 -4.17
N LEU A 53 11.32 -3.51 -3.76
CA LEU A 53 11.98 -2.58 -4.67
C LEU A 53 13.25 -3.16 -5.35
N MET A 54 13.75 -4.33 -4.95
CA MET A 54 14.79 -5.05 -5.71
C MET A 54 14.23 -5.72 -6.96
N HIS A 55 12.92 -5.95 -7.02
CA HIS A 55 12.22 -6.53 -8.16
C HIS A 55 11.61 -5.48 -9.10
N THR A 56 11.88 -4.20 -8.84
CA THR A 56 11.43 -3.08 -9.67
C THR A 56 12.63 -2.30 -10.21
N ARG A 57 12.58 -1.99 -11.49
CA ARG A 57 13.55 -1.07 -12.08
C ARG A 57 13.19 0.35 -11.62
N VAL A 58 14.16 1.09 -11.11
CA VAL A 58 14.03 2.51 -10.75
C VAL A 58 15.21 3.26 -11.33
N GLU A 59 14.97 4.07 -12.35
CA GLU A 59 15.99 4.93 -12.95
C GLU A 59 16.05 6.29 -12.26
N LYS A 60 17.16 6.99 -12.44
CA LYS A 60 17.42 8.27 -11.76
C LYS A 60 16.46 9.37 -12.13
N ASP A 61 15.89 9.34 -13.33
CA ASP A 61 15.01 10.34 -13.92
C ASP A 61 13.53 9.96 -13.90
N PHE A 62 13.18 8.82 -13.28
CA PHE A 62 11.79 8.35 -13.23
C PHE A 62 10.86 9.32 -12.50
N THR A 63 9.66 9.45 -13.04
CA THR A 63 8.51 10.02 -12.34
C THR A 63 7.72 8.88 -11.70
N ILE A 64 7.64 8.88 -10.36
CA ILE A 64 7.11 7.75 -9.58
C ILE A 64 5.90 8.20 -8.76
N LEU A 65 4.88 7.33 -8.66
CA LEU A 65 3.75 7.49 -7.75
C LEU A 65 3.75 6.38 -6.71
N ASP A 66 3.63 6.74 -5.43
CA ASP A 66 3.38 5.80 -4.33
C ASP A 66 1.92 5.93 -3.87
N VAL A 67 1.12 4.90 -4.13
CA VAL A 67 -0.31 4.85 -3.81
C VAL A 67 -0.52 4.28 -2.41
N GLY A 68 -1.14 5.08 -1.52
CA GLY A 68 -1.26 4.75 -0.10
C GLY A 68 0.06 4.95 0.62
N CYS A 69 0.69 6.12 0.44
CA CYS A 69 2.05 6.42 0.92
C CYS A 69 2.20 6.44 2.45
N GLY A 70 1.09 6.38 3.19
CA GLY A 70 1.08 6.29 4.65
C GLY A 70 1.92 7.36 5.33
N GLY A 71 2.90 6.94 6.14
CA GLY A 71 3.83 7.85 6.83
C GLY A 71 5.00 8.37 5.97
N GLY A 72 5.06 8.02 4.67
CA GLY A 72 5.98 8.61 3.69
C GLY A 72 7.41 8.06 3.67
N ARG A 73 7.70 6.96 4.34
CA ARG A 73 9.06 6.38 4.34
C ARG A 73 9.47 5.86 2.97
N THR A 74 8.54 5.22 2.27
CA THR A 74 8.76 4.73 0.90
C THR A 74 9.07 5.86 -0.05
N ILE A 75 8.39 7.00 0.08
CA ILE A 75 8.65 8.22 -0.70
C ILE A 75 10.13 8.62 -0.63
N GLY A 76 10.71 8.67 0.58
CA GLY A 76 12.13 9.00 0.74
C GLY A 76 13.07 7.99 0.08
N LYS A 77 12.74 6.68 0.13
CA LYS A 77 13.52 5.63 -0.53
C LYS A 77 13.45 5.74 -2.05
N LEU A 78 12.26 6.01 -2.60
CA LEU A 78 12.05 6.20 -4.04
C LEU A 78 12.78 7.47 -4.52
N ALA A 79 12.69 8.58 -3.78
CA ALA A 79 13.39 9.82 -4.09
C ALA A 79 14.91 9.65 -4.09
N ALA A 80 15.46 8.85 -3.17
CA ALA A 80 16.89 8.55 -3.17
C ALA A 80 17.34 7.73 -4.40
N LYS A 81 16.48 6.88 -4.95
CA LYS A 81 16.73 6.12 -6.19
C LYS A 81 16.53 6.98 -7.44
N ALA A 82 15.41 7.71 -7.52
CA ALA A 82 15.09 8.63 -8.61
C ALA A 82 15.67 10.04 -8.33
N SER A 83 17.00 10.12 -8.22
CA SER A 83 17.68 11.33 -7.74
C SER A 83 17.56 12.56 -8.64
N ASN A 84 17.24 12.38 -9.92
CA ASN A 84 16.99 13.43 -10.91
C ASN A 84 15.51 13.46 -11.34
N GLY A 85 14.71 12.56 -10.80
CA GLY A 85 13.29 12.41 -11.08
C GLY A 85 12.40 13.09 -10.07
N LYS A 86 11.11 12.75 -10.11
CA LYS A 86 10.10 13.28 -9.19
C LYS A 86 9.26 12.16 -8.59
N VAL A 87 8.98 12.26 -7.29
CA VAL A 87 8.17 11.27 -6.58
C VAL A 87 6.89 11.93 -6.06
N TYR A 88 5.77 11.33 -6.40
CA TYR A 88 4.45 11.70 -5.90
C TYR A 88 3.97 10.66 -4.89
N GLY A 89 3.34 11.12 -3.84
CA GLY A 89 2.65 10.26 -2.87
C GLY A 89 1.19 10.65 -2.75
N ILE A 90 0.31 9.66 -2.72
CA ILE A 90 -1.08 9.88 -2.37
C ILE A 90 -1.50 8.98 -1.22
N ASP A 91 -2.41 9.50 -0.40
CA ASP A 91 -3.13 8.72 0.61
C ASP A 91 -4.53 9.31 0.79
N TYR A 92 -5.54 8.47 1.03
CA TYR A 92 -6.89 8.97 1.25
C TYR A 92 -7.10 9.56 2.66
N ALA A 93 -6.24 9.18 3.62
CA ALA A 93 -6.29 9.64 5.00
C ALA A 93 -5.47 10.92 5.20
N ALA A 94 -6.14 12.00 5.58
CA ALA A 94 -5.48 13.29 5.82
C ALA A 94 -4.35 13.20 6.88
N GLY A 95 -4.49 12.32 7.88
CA GLY A 95 -3.46 12.07 8.91
C GLY A 95 -2.18 11.46 8.34
N SER A 96 -2.32 10.50 7.41
CA SER A 96 -1.21 9.90 6.66
C SER A 96 -0.49 10.95 5.82
N VAL A 97 -1.25 11.74 5.06
CA VAL A 97 -0.70 12.83 4.24
C VAL A 97 0.09 13.83 5.07
N ALA A 98 -0.45 14.26 6.22
CA ALA A 98 0.23 15.19 7.11
C ALA A 98 1.54 14.61 7.67
N THR A 99 1.53 13.32 8.05
CA THR A 99 2.73 12.61 8.55
C THR A 99 3.77 12.46 7.44
N SER A 100 3.34 12.05 6.25
CA SER A 100 4.19 11.88 5.07
C SER A 100 4.85 13.20 4.66
N ARG A 101 4.10 14.29 4.62
CA ARG A 101 4.64 15.65 4.36
C ARG A 101 5.66 16.08 5.39
N SER A 102 5.39 15.83 6.67
CA SER A 102 6.33 16.15 7.74
C SER A 102 7.63 15.36 7.61
N HIS A 103 7.52 14.06 7.27
CA HIS A 103 8.68 13.18 7.10
C HIS A 103 9.56 13.59 5.91
N ASN A 104 8.95 14.04 4.82
CA ASN A 104 9.63 14.37 3.55
C ASN A 104 9.79 15.88 3.32
N LYS A 105 9.70 16.72 4.35
CA LYS A 105 9.65 18.18 4.22
C LYS A 105 10.79 18.78 3.41
N GLU A 106 12.02 18.25 3.53
CA GLU A 106 13.18 18.75 2.81
C GLU A 106 13.13 18.39 1.32
N LEU A 107 12.69 17.17 0.98
CA LEU A 107 12.50 16.74 -0.40
C LEU A 107 11.36 17.51 -1.09
N ILE A 108 10.32 17.86 -0.32
CA ILE A 108 9.22 18.73 -0.82
C ILE A 108 9.74 20.15 -1.10
N ARG A 109 10.54 20.72 -0.19
CA ARG A 109 11.16 22.04 -0.38
C ARG A 109 12.10 22.08 -1.59
N ALA A 110 12.81 20.97 -1.84
CA ALA A 110 13.66 20.81 -3.00
C ALA A 110 12.88 20.61 -4.32
N GLY A 111 11.55 20.46 -4.26
CA GLY A 111 10.70 20.22 -5.44
C GLY A 111 10.74 18.80 -5.99
N GLN A 112 11.48 17.88 -5.32
CA GLN A 112 11.61 16.48 -5.74
C GLN A 112 10.40 15.63 -5.36
N VAL A 113 9.70 15.98 -4.27
CA VAL A 113 8.58 15.22 -3.73
C VAL A 113 7.33 16.08 -3.68
N GLU A 114 6.19 15.49 -4.05
CA GLU A 114 4.87 16.06 -3.88
C GLU A 114 3.93 15.04 -3.22
N ILE A 115 3.18 15.47 -2.19
CA ILE A 115 2.28 14.58 -1.46
C ILE A 115 0.92 15.24 -1.34
N GLN A 116 -0.15 14.51 -1.73
CA GLN A 116 -1.49 15.04 -1.69
C GLN A 116 -2.52 14.01 -1.20
N GLN A 117 -3.65 14.50 -0.72
CA GLN A 117 -4.76 13.64 -0.34
C GLN A 117 -5.56 13.28 -1.60
N ALA A 118 -5.63 11.99 -1.91
CA ALA A 118 -6.41 11.48 -3.04
C ALA A 118 -6.81 10.01 -2.82
N SER A 119 -7.81 9.56 -3.58
CA SER A 119 -8.18 8.15 -3.71
C SER A 119 -7.55 7.54 -4.95
N VAL A 120 -7.16 6.27 -4.88
CA VAL A 120 -6.74 5.49 -6.04
C VAL A 120 -7.83 5.37 -7.10
N SER A 121 -9.11 5.38 -6.68
CA SER A 121 -10.26 5.29 -7.60
C SER A 121 -10.43 6.51 -8.51
N LYS A 122 -9.75 7.62 -8.21
CA LYS A 122 -9.73 8.84 -9.02
C LYS A 122 -8.43 9.58 -8.79
N LEU A 123 -7.41 9.22 -9.55
CA LEU A 123 -6.08 9.80 -9.46
C LEU A 123 -6.06 11.21 -10.07
N PRO A 124 -5.58 12.24 -9.35
CA PRO A 124 -5.57 13.62 -9.84
C PRO A 124 -4.38 13.89 -10.78
N PHE A 125 -4.11 12.94 -11.67
CA PHE A 125 -3.02 13.01 -12.63
C PHE A 125 -3.53 12.73 -14.05
N THR A 126 -2.84 13.30 -15.03
CA THR A 126 -3.09 13.01 -16.45
C THR A 126 -2.68 11.57 -16.80
N ALA A 127 -3.20 11.05 -17.91
CA ALA A 127 -2.71 9.80 -18.45
C ALA A 127 -1.21 9.90 -18.78
N ASP A 128 -0.54 8.75 -18.83
CA ASP A 128 0.84 8.62 -19.29
C ASP A 128 1.85 9.53 -18.53
N THR A 129 1.70 9.60 -17.22
CA THR A 129 2.50 10.46 -16.34
C THR A 129 3.67 9.73 -15.68
N PHE A 130 3.46 8.48 -15.22
CA PHE A 130 4.39 7.79 -14.35
C PHE A 130 5.15 6.66 -15.05
N ASP A 131 6.44 6.57 -14.76
CA ASP A 131 7.28 5.46 -15.16
C ASP A 131 7.09 4.24 -14.24
N LEU A 132 6.82 4.49 -12.95
CA LEU A 132 6.57 3.48 -11.94
C LEU A 132 5.44 3.93 -11.01
N VAL A 133 4.53 3.02 -10.71
CA VAL A 133 3.57 3.17 -9.60
C VAL A 133 3.82 2.06 -8.60
N THR A 134 3.96 2.40 -7.32
CA THR A 134 4.09 1.45 -6.21
C THR A 134 2.83 1.43 -5.35
N ALA A 135 2.47 0.23 -4.86
CA ALA A 135 1.39 0.01 -3.91
C ALA A 135 1.89 -0.97 -2.84
N ILE A 136 2.31 -0.45 -1.67
CA ILE A 136 2.96 -1.23 -0.63
C ILE A 136 2.04 -1.36 0.57
N GLU A 137 1.54 -2.58 0.84
CA GLU A 137 0.59 -2.87 1.92
C GLU A 137 -0.72 -2.06 1.83
N THR A 138 -1.17 -1.68 0.64
CA THR A 138 -2.30 -0.77 0.46
C THR A 138 -3.43 -1.31 -0.41
N GLN A 139 -3.15 -2.22 -1.35
CA GLN A 139 -4.14 -2.76 -2.30
C GLN A 139 -5.33 -3.44 -1.61
N TYR A 140 -5.17 -3.93 -0.39
CA TYR A 140 -6.24 -4.53 0.42
C TYR A 140 -7.39 -3.57 0.75
N TYR A 141 -7.12 -2.27 0.68
CA TYR A 141 -8.04 -1.20 1.07
C TYR A 141 -8.61 -0.46 -0.13
N TRP A 142 -8.25 -0.86 -1.35
CA TRP A 142 -8.78 -0.25 -2.56
C TRP A 142 -10.27 -0.57 -2.71
N PRO A 143 -11.12 0.43 -2.97
CA PRO A 143 -12.58 0.25 -3.00
C PRO A 143 -13.08 -0.74 -4.03
N ASP A 144 -12.50 -0.71 -5.24
CA ASP A 144 -12.78 -1.63 -6.35
C ASP A 144 -11.46 -1.98 -7.04
N LEU A 145 -10.80 -3.02 -6.53
CA LEU A 145 -9.45 -3.39 -6.94
C LEU A 145 -9.28 -3.51 -8.47
N PRO A 146 -10.20 -4.16 -9.24
CA PRO A 146 -10.09 -4.21 -10.70
C PRO A 146 -10.20 -2.84 -11.39
N SER A 147 -11.12 -1.98 -10.93
CA SER A 147 -11.30 -0.63 -11.50
C SER A 147 -10.17 0.29 -11.11
N ASP A 148 -9.71 0.20 -9.87
CA ASP A 148 -8.61 1.00 -9.33
C ASP A 148 -7.28 0.66 -10.04
N MET A 149 -7.06 -0.62 -10.38
CA MET A 149 -5.91 -1.03 -11.20
C MET A 149 -5.94 -0.44 -12.61
N ARG A 150 -7.14 -0.34 -13.23
CA ARG A 150 -7.28 0.34 -14.53
C ARG A 150 -7.03 1.84 -14.42
N GLU A 151 -7.40 2.48 -13.31
CA GLU A 151 -7.09 3.88 -13.07
C GLU A 151 -5.58 4.10 -12.89
N VAL A 152 -4.88 3.17 -12.21
CA VAL A 152 -3.42 3.16 -12.16
C VAL A 152 -2.81 2.94 -13.54
N LEU A 153 -3.35 2.01 -14.33
CA LEU A 153 -2.90 1.77 -15.71
C LEU A 153 -3.03 3.04 -16.57
N ARG A 154 -4.11 3.81 -16.40
CA ARG A 154 -4.32 5.07 -17.13
C ARG A 154 -3.17 6.05 -16.92
N VAL A 155 -2.71 6.23 -15.68
CA VAL A 155 -1.67 7.21 -15.34
C VAL A 155 -0.24 6.72 -15.58
N LEU A 156 -0.03 5.43 -15.78
CA LEU A 156 1.25 4.89 -16.22
C LEU A 156 1.54 5.28 -17.67
N LYS A 157 2.79 5.53 -18.00
CA LYS A 157 3.28 5.65 -19.37
C LYS A 157 3.26 4.27 -20.04
N SER A 158 3.25 4.22 -21.39
CA SER A 158 3.56 2.97 -22.10
C SER A 158 4.94 2.47 -21.67
N GLY A 159 5.08 1.19 -21.34
CA GLY A 159 6.27 0.59 -20.74
C GLY A 159 6.43 0.88 -19.23
N GLY A 160 5.58 1.72 -18.64
CA GLY A 160 5.57 1.97 -17.20
C GLY A 160 5.05 0.78 -16.40
N VAL A 161 5.47 0.65 -15.15
CA VAL A 161 5.26 -0.54 -14.31
C VAL A 161 4.40 -0.22 -13.08
N LEU A 162 3.42 -1.07 -12.78
CA LEU A 162 2.80 -1.17 -11.46
C LEU A 162 3.52 -2.25 -10.66
N ALA A 163 3.94 -1.93 -9.43
CA ALA A 163 4.48 -2.87 -8.46
C ALA A 163 3.61 -2.91 -7.19
N ILE A 164 2.97 -4.05 -6.93
CA ILE A 164 2.25 -4.34 -5.69
C ILE A 164 3.16 -5.17 -4.79
N ILE A 165 3.42 -4.69 -3.58
CA ILE A 165 4.30 -5.34 -2.59
C ILE A 165 3.50 -5.59 -1.33
N ALA A 166 3.47 -6.85 -0.86
CA ALA A 166 2.64 -7.27 0.26
C ALA A 166 3.34 -8.27 1.18
N GLU A 167 3.04 -8.19 2.50
CA GLU A 167 3.59 -9.12 3.50
C GLU A 167 2.73 -10.37 3.70
N THR A 168 1.61 -10.48 3.00
CA THR A 168 0.75 -11.67 3.03
C THR A 168 0.03 -11.87 1.71
N TYR A 169 -0.15 -13.12 1.35
CA TYR A 169 -0.93 -13.55 0.20
C TYR A 169 -1.45 -14.96 0.47
N LYS A 170 -2.53 -15.38 -0.20
CA LYS A 170 -3.15 -16.70 -0.06
C LYS A 170 -2.16 -17.80 -0.45
N GLY A 171 -1.91 -18.71 0.47
CA GLY A 171 -0.89 -19.77 0.32
C GLY A 171 0.50 -19.39 0.82
N GLY A 172 0.73 -18.16 1.24
CA GLY A 172 1.97 -17.72 1.89
C GLY A 172 2.06 -18.17 3.35
N SER A 173 3.26 -18.16 3.93
CA SER A 173 3.50 -18.63 5.32
C SER A 173 2.71 -17.87 6.38
N ARG A 174 2.25 -16.65 6.10
CA ARG A 174 1.45 -15.82 7.02
C ARG A 174 -0.06 -15.90 6.79
N ASP A 175 -0.51 -16.59 5.72
CA ASP A 175 -1.92 -16.65 5.33
C ASP A 175 -2.82 -17.24 6.43
N VAL A 176 -2.34 -18.26 7.14
CA VAL A 176 -3.09 -18.92 8.23
C VAL A 176 -3.49 -17.92 9.32
N VAL A 177 -2.61 -16.99 9.67
CA VAL A 177 -2.84 -16.03 10.76
C VAL A 177 -3.48 -14.75 10.24
N LEU A 178 -2.92 -14.14 9.21
CA LEU A 178 -3.35 -12.84 8.69
C LEU A 178 -4.50 -12.96 7.69
N GLY A 179 -4.53 -14.01 6.86
CA GLY A 179 -5.58 -14.21 5.85
C GLY A 179 -6.97 -14.37 6.46
N THR A 180 -7.08 -15.04 7.62
CA THR A 180 -8.35 -15.15 8.35
C THR A 180 -8.79 -13.79 8.90
N ALA A 181 -7.86 -13.01 9.46
CA ALA A 181 -8.15 -11.67 9.94
C ALA A 181 -8.58 -10.75 8.77
N MET A 182 -7.88 -10.81 7.64
CA MET A 182 -8.21 -10.00 6.45
C MET A 182 -9.60 -10.34 5.88
N LYS A 183 -9.99 -11.63 5.85
CA LYS A 183 -11.34 -12.05 5.45
C LYS A 183 -12.43 -11.44 6.35
N LEU A 184 -12.21 -11.42 7.67
CA LEU A 184 -13.15 -10.80 8.63
C LEU A 184 -13.32 -9.30 8.38
N PHE A 185 -12.32 -8.64 7.78
CA PHE A 185 -12.34 -7.21 7.44
C PHE A 185 -12.71 -6.92 5.99
N GLY A 186 -13.16 -7.94 5.24
CA GLY A 186 -13.60 -7.77 3.85
C GLY A 186 -12.47 -7.44 2.88
N SER A 187 -11.22 -7.70 3.26
CA SER A 187 -10.06 -7.50 2.40
C SER A 187 -9.76 -8.79 1.63
N PRO A 188 -9.64 -8.75 0.31
CA PRO A 188 -9.34 -9.96 -0.46
C PRO A 188 -7.92 -10.45 -0.19
N SER A 189 -7.79 -11.73 0.17
CA SER A 189 -6.50 -12.42 0.18
C SER A 189 -6.37 -13.17 -1.14
N LEU A 190 -5.54 -12.66 -2.04
CA LEU A 190 -5.31 -13.24 -3.37
C LEU A 190 -4.06 -14.13 -3.36
N GLY A 191 -4.09 -15.24 -4.08
CA GLY A 191 -2.92 -16.06 -4.38
C GLY A 191 -2.11 -15.49 -5.53
N VAL A 192 -0.97 -16.11 -5.82
CA VAL A 192 -0.07 -15.68 -6.92
C VAL A 192 -0.80 -15.63 -8.25
N GLU A 193 -1.48 -16.71 -8.63
CA GLU A 193 -2.18 -16.79 -9.93
C GLU A 193 -3.40 -15.86 -9.98
N GLU A 194 -4.12 -15.70 -8.86
CA GLU A 194 -5.23 -14.75 -8.76
C GLU A 194 -4.76 -13.30 -8.97
N HIS A 195 -3.56 -12.94 -8.47
CA HIS A 195 -2.95 -11.63 -8.74
C HIS A 195 -2.58 -11.48 -10.22
N LYS A 196 -1.92 -12.50 -10.82
CA LYS A 196 -1.56 -12.45 -12.24
C LYS A 196 -2.77 -12.29 -13.15
N GLU A 197 -3.83 -13.05 -12.87
CA GLU A 197 -5.09 -12.91 -13.59
C GLU A 197 -5.71 -11.51 -13.44
N LEU A 198 -5.65 -10.95 -12.24
CA LEU A 198 -6.16 -9.61 -11.96
C LEU A 198 -5.40 -8.55 -12.77
N PHE A 199 -4.06 -8.62 -12.80
CA PHE A 199 -3.23 -7.74 -13.62
C PHE A 199 -3.56 -7.86 -15.10
N ALA A 200 -3.65 -9.10 -15.63
CA ALA A 200 -4.00 -9.34 -17.04
C ALA A 200 -5.40 -8.81 -17.38
N LYS A 201 -6.40 -9.04 -16.52
CA LYS A 201 -7.77 -8.52 -16.69
C LYS A 201 -7.85 -6.99 -16.61
N ALA A 202 -6.93 -6.35 -15.89
CA ALA A 202 -6.83 -4.90 -15.81
C ALA A 202 -6.09 -4.28 -17.02
N GLY A 203 -5.46 -5.11 -17.89
CA GLY A 203 -4.80 -4.68 -19.12
C GLY A 203 -3.27 -4.60 -19.05
N TYR A 204 -2.66 -5.13 -17.98
CA TYR A 204 -1.20 -5.21 -17.87
C TYR A 204 -0.66 -6.41 -18.64
N ILE A 205 0.56 -6.27 -19.18
CA ILE A 205 1.38 -7.31 -19.81
C ILE A 205 2.62 -7.59 -18.98
N ASP A 206 3.39 -8.60 -19.33
CA ASP A 206 4.64 -9.00 -18.68
C ASP A 206 4.51 -9.09 -17.16
N VAL A 207 3.46 -9.82 -16.73
CA VAL A 207 3.13 -9.94 -15.30
C VAL A 207 4.05 -10.95 -14.64
N GLU A 208 4.87 -10.47 -13.71
CA GLU A 208 5.79 -11.28 -12.93
C GLU A 208 5.39 -11.29 -11.45
N ALA A 209 5.69 -12.38 -10.75
CA ALA A 209 5.48 -12.51 -9.32
C ALA A 209 6.74 -13.07 -8.65
N PHE A 210 7.18 -12.42 -7.60
CA PHE A 210 8.33 -12.77 -6.79
C PHE A 210 7.86 -13.08 -5.37
N GLU A 211 8.34 -14.17 -4.79
CA GLU A 211 7.96 -14.64 -3.46
C GLU A 211 9.16 -14.76 -2.53
N GLU A 212 9.06 -14.23 -1.33
CA GLU A 212 9.93 -14.60 -0.20
C GLU A 212 9.12 -15.52 0.74
N ARG A 213 9.04 -16.78 0.40
CA ARG A 213 8.15 -17.77 1.04
C ARG A 213 8.33 -17.88 2.54
N LYS A 214 9.57 -17.81 3.04
CA LYS A 214 9.85 -17.91 4.48
C LYS A 214 9.24 -16.74 5.27
N LYS A 215 9.18 -15.56 4.66
CA LYS A 215 8.62 -14.36 5.27
C LYS A 215 7.16 -14.14 4.90
N GLY A 216 6.63 -14.87 3.92
CA GLY A 216 5.28 -14.69 3.39
C GLY A 216 5.14 -13.43 2.53
N TRP A 217 6.23 -12.89 1.99
CA TRP A 217 6.21 -11.68 1.18
C TRP A 217 5.99 -11.98 -0.29
N ILE A 218 5.30 -11.08 -0.96
CA ILE A 218 5.08 -11.13 -2.40
C ILE A 218 5.30 -9.74 -3.02
N CYS A 219 5.92 -9.74 -4.20
CA CYS A 219 5.98 -8.58 -5.09
C CYS A 219 5.43 -9.01 -6.45
N ILE A 220 4.48 -8.28 -6.98
CA ILE A 220 3.91 -8.52 -8.29
C ILE A 220 4.07 -7.28 -9.12
N THR A 221 4.62 -7.43 -10.30
CA THR A 221 4.82 -6.36 -11.27
C THR A 221 4.01 -6.62 -12.53
N GLY A 222 3.59 -5.57 -13.20
CA GLY A 222 2.95 -5.65 -14.51
C GLY A 222 3.19 -4.37 -15.28
N THR A 223 3.42 -4.50 -16.58
CA THR A 223 3.79 -3.41 -17.48
C THR A 223 2.56 -2.91 -18.24
N LYS A 224 2.44 -1.59 -18.44
CA LYS A 224 1.47 -1.01 -19.37
C LYS A 224 1.94 -1.25 -20.80
N PRO A 225 1.08 -1.75 -21.70
CA PRO A 225 1.38 -1.88 -23.13
C PRO A 225 1.84 -0.59 -23.80
#